data_12f95084718aaa49fecca7a81c1971a7
#
_entry.id   12f95084718aaa49fecca7a81c1971a7
#
_cell.length_a   1.000
_cell.length_b   1.000
_cell.length_c   1.000
_cell.angle_alpha   90.00
_cell.angle_beta   90.00
_cell.angle_gamma   90.00
#
_symmetry.space_group_name_H-M   'P 1'
#
loop_
_entity.id
_entity.type
_entity.pdbx_description
1 polymer ?
#
loop_
_entity_poly.entity_id
_entity_poly.type
_entity_poly.pdbx_seq_one_letter_code
_entity_poly.pdbx_strand_id
1 'polypeptide(L)'
;MTLSTIEAALDALRPGRPGLGLDDEDRENEGDVVLAGQTLTDQWMAWTIRNTSGYICAPVTEEVADRLDLPLMVRDNRDPRRTAYTVTVDAASGVSTGISAADRAHTIRTLSDPTASADDLIRPGHVVPLRARAGGVLARAGHTEAAVDLCRLAGLEPVGAIGELVADDGTMLRTPGVLSLGAAHDLPVVTIADLVAWRQRHDRVTRVADTVLPTRHGTFRTVAYRDVLTGVEHLALVSPLGIPERAPLVRVHSECLTGDVMGSQRCDCGPQLERSLERVAAEGGVVVYVRGHEGRGVGLGAKLRAYELQDRGLDTVDAQIELGLPIDAREYAAGAAVLLDLGVHELRLLTNNPAKVD
;
A
#
# COMPACT_ATOMS: atom_id res chain seq x y z
N MET A 1 9.83 -22.71 13.57
CA MET A 1 9.61 -22.40 12.14
C MET A 1 9.55 -20.89 12.02
N THR A 2 10.15 -20.32 10.98
CA THR A 2 10.26 -18.86 10.77
C THR A 2 9.32 -18.43 9.66
N LEU A 3 8.86 -17.19 9.71
CA LEU A 3 8.17 -16.52 8.63
C LEU A 3 9.05 -16.46 7.37
N SER A 4 8.43 -16.49 6.22
CA SER A 4 9.08 -16.34 4.92
C SER A 4 9.22 -14.87 4.55
N THR A 5 10.06 -14.56 3.55
CA THR A 5 10.12 -13.21 2.99
C THR A 5 8.95 -12.97 2.02
N ILE A 6 8.64 -11.72 1.76
CA ILE A 6 7.60 -11.35 0.77
C ILE A 6 8.00 -11.88 -0.61
N GLU A 7 9.28 -11.79 -0.99
CA GLU A 7 9.79 -12.30 -2.26
C GLU A 7 9.51 -13.80 -2.42
N ALA A 8 9.67 -14.60 -1.35
CA ALA A 8 9.37 -16.04 -1.39
C ALA A 8 7.86 -16.29 -1.65
N ALA A 9 6.97 -15.47 -1.10
CA ALA A 9 5.54 -15.55 -1.40
C ALA A 9 5.25 -15.16 -2.87
N LEU A 10 5.88 -14.11 -3.39
CA LEU A 10 5.74 -13.70 -4.79
C LEU A 10 6.25 -14.80 -5.74
N ASP A 11 7.37 -15.43 -5.43
CA ASP A 11 7.96 -16.51 -6.23
C ASP A 11 7.08 -17.78 -6.22
N ALA A 12 6.33 -18.04 -5.15
CA ALA A 12 5.35 -19.11 -5.09
C ALA A 12 4.11 -18.83 -5.95
N LEU A 13 3.59 -17.61 -5.92
CA LEU A 13 2.37 -17.24 -6.65
C LEU A 13 2.56 -17.25 -8.18
N ARG A 14 3.74 -16.90 -8.68
CA ARG A 14 4.01 -16.85 -10.14
C ARG A 14 3.72 -18.17 -10.86
N PRO A 15 4.16 -19.34 -10.38
CA PRO A 15 3.83 -20.64 -10.97
C PRO A 15 2.48 -21.21 -10.50
N GLY A 16 1.67 -20.48 -9.73
CA GLY A 16 0.36 -20.90 -9.25
C GLY A 16 0.36 -21.69 -7.94
N ARG A 17 1.48 -21.65 -7.16
CA ARG A 17 1.54 -22.23 -5.81
C ARG A 17 0.92 -21.23 -4.81
N PRO A 18 0.26 -21.70 -3.74
CA PRO A 18 -0.27 -20.82 -2.70
C PRO A 18 0.83 -20.23 -1.82
N GLY A 19 0.55 -19.04 -1.28
CA GLY A 19 1.16 -18.52 -0.07
C GLY A 19 0.16 -18.59 1.09
N LEU A 20 0.63 -18.51 2.32
CA LEU A 20 -0.17 -18.42 3.52
C LEU A 20 0.02 -17.05 4.15
N GLY A 21 -1.07 -16.31 4.33
CA GLY A 21 -1.08 -14.98 4.93
C GLY A 21 -1.57 -15.04 6.38
N LEU A 22 -0.88 -14.33 7.28
CA LEU A 22 -1.28 -14.16 8.67
C LEU A 22 -1.62 -12.70 8.91
N ASP A 23 -2.75 -12.43 9.55
CA ASP A 23 -3.04 -11.09 10.05
C ASP A 23 -2.65 -10.93 11.53
N ASP A 24 -2.89 -9.73 12.06
CA ASP A 24 -2.47 -9.35 13.40
C ASP A 24 -3.32 -10.06 14.47
N GLU A 25 -2.71 -10.41 15.62
CA GLU A 25 -3.41 -11.01 16.76
C GLU A 25 -4.54 -10.11 17.28
N ASP A 26 -4.36 -8.78 17.18
CA ASP A 26 -5.36 -7.78 17.59
C ASP A 26 -6.46 -7.56 16.53
N ARG A 27 -6.37 -8.19 15.33
CA ARG A 27 -7.35 -8.03 14.26
C ARG A 27 -8.31 -9.23 14.19
N GLU A 28 -8.01 -10.27 13.45
CA GLU A 28 -8.78 -11.53 13.34
C GLU A 28 -8.00 -12.70 13.94
N ASN A 29 -6.66 -12.56 13.95
CA ASN A 29 -5.72 -13.59 14.39
C ASN A 29 -5.92 -14.89 13.61
N GLU A 30 -6.06 -14.79 12.30
CA GLU A 30 -6.37 -15.90 11.39
C GLU A 30 -5.30 -16.03 10.32
N GLY A 31 -5.28 -17.17 9.66
CA GLY A 31 -4.45 -17.42 8.51
C GLY A 31 -5.30 -17.76 7.29
N ASP A 32 -4.97 -17.14 6.16
CA ASP A 32 -5.61 -17.42 4.88
C ASP A 32 -4.64 -18.09 3.90
N VAL A 33 -5.18 -18.99 3.09
CA VAL A 33 -4.55 -19.35 1.82
C VAL A 33 -4.68 -18.19 0.86
N VAL A 34 -3.60 -17.85 0.16
CA VAL A 34 -3.61 -16.84 -0.92
C VAL A 34 -3.11 -17.50 -2.20
N LEU A 35 -3.89 -17.40 -3.25
CA LEU A 35 -3.59 -17.89 -4.61
C LEU A 35 -3.78 -16.75 -5.60
N ALA A 36 -2.98 -16.73 -6.66
CA ALA A 36 -3.21 -15.81 -7.78
C ALA A 36 -4.22 -16.41 -8.74
N GLY A 37 -5.28 -15.65 -9.04
CA GLY A 37 -6.38 -16.12 -9.89
C GLY A 37 -5.92 -16.53 -11.30
N GLN A 38 -4.99 -15.76 -11.87
CA GLN A 38 -4.48 -15.99 -13.23
C GLN A 38 -3.76 -17.34 -13.40
N THR A 39 -3.04 -17.81 -12.37
CA THR A 39 -2.25 -19.04 -12.39
C THR A 39 -2.86 -20.16 -11.57
N LEU A 40 -4.08 -19.97 -11.06
CA LEU A 40 -4.78 -20.91 -10.21
C LEU A 40 -5.05 -22.24 -10.92
N THR A 41 -4.66 -23.35 -10.29
CA THR A 41 -4.92 -24.71 -10.79
C THR A 41 -6.08 -25.37 -10.04
N ASP A 42 -6.76 -26.31 -10.68
CA ASP A 42 -7.83 -27.10 -10.08
C ASP A 42 -7.32 -27.90 -8.87
N GLN A 43 -6.05 -28.36 -8.92
CA GLN A 43 -5.40 -29.09 -7.83
C GLN A 43 -5.22 -28.22 -6.58
N TRP A 44 -4.73 -27.00 -6.75
CA TRP A 44 -4.56 -26.08 -5.62
C TRP A 44 -5.89 -25.56 -5.08
N MET A 45 -6.89 -25.35 -5.93
CA MET A 45 -8.24 -25.07 -5.46
C MET A 45 -8.82 -26.25 -4.65
N ALA A 46 -8.63 -27.49 -5.08
CA ALA A 46 -9.08 -28.65 -4.33
C ALA A 46 -8.34 -28.81 -2.98
N TRP A 47 -7.05 -28.45 -2.94
CA TRP A 47 -6.28 -28.41 -1.69
C TRP A 47 -6.82 -27.31 -0.77
N THR A 48 -7.08 -26.11 -1.30
CA THR A 48 -7.62 -24.98 -0.55
C THR A 48 -8.96 -25.32 0.09
N ILE A 49 -9.90 -25.89 -0.67
CA ILE A 49 -11.20 -26.31 -0.14
C ILE A 49 -11.09 -27.29 1.03
N ARG A 50 -10.09 -28.19 1.02
CA ARG A 50 -9.90 -29.19 2.07
C ARG A 50 -9.22 -28.63 3.33
N ASN A 51 -8.46 -27.56 3.22
CA ASN A 51 -7.68 -26.99 4.34
C ASN A 51 -8.27 -25.68 4.86
N THR A 52 -9.39 -25.21 4.31
CA THR A 52 -10.04 -23.95 4.69
C THR A 52 -11.50 -24.17 5.07
N SER A 53 -12.18 -23.09 5.48
CA SER A 53 -13.64 -23.08 5.67
C SER A 53 -14.43 -23.54 4.42
N GLY A 54 -13.77 -23.57 3.26
CA GLY A 54 -14.40 -23.83 1.97
C GLY A 54 -15.19 -22.66 1.42
N TYR A 55 -15.29 -21.56 2.16
CA TYR A 55 -15.89 -20.30 1.73
C TYR A 55 -14.87 -19.52 0.89
N ILE A 56 -14.90 -19.76 -0.42
CA ILE A 56 -13.90 -19.24 -1.35
C ILE A 56 -14.24 -17.82 -1.75
N CYS A 57 -13.42 -16.88 -1.35
CA CYS A 57 -13.50 -15.48 -1.73
C CYS A 57 -12.49 -15.17 -2.85
N ALA A 58 -12.86 -14.23 -3.72
CA ALA A 58 -12.03 -13.75 -4.82
C ALA A 58 -11.78 -12.25 -4.71
N PRO A 59 -10.73 -11.80 -3.97
CA PRO A 59 -10.31 -10.41 -3.97
C PRO A 59 -10.00 -9.89 -5.36
N VAL A 60 -10.57 -8.73 -5.69
CA VAL A 60 -10.40 -8.03 -6.98
C VAL A 60 -10.23 -6.53 -6.72
N THR A 61 -9.59 -5.81 -7.64
CA THR A 61 -9.56 -4.33 -7.57
C THR A 61 -10.92 -3.73 -7.89
N GLU A 62 -11.09 -2.43 -7.58
CA GLU A 62 -12.32 -1.71 -7.95
C GLU A 62 -12.53 -1.69 -9.47
N GLU A 63 -11.45 -1.53 -10.25
CA GLU A 63 -11.49 -1.51 -11.71
C GLU A 63 -11.96 -2.85 -12.29
N VAL A 64 -11.47 -3.97 -11.75
CA VAL A 64 -11.91 -5.32 -12.15
C VAL A 64 -13.38 -5.52 -11.77
N ALA A 65 -13.77 -5.11 -10.56
CA ALA A 65 -15.14 -5.24 -10.10
C ALA A 65 -16.11 -4.39 -10.93
N ASP A 66 -15.72 -3.19 -11.35
CA ASP A 66 -16.54 -2.31 -12.19
C ASP A 66 -16.65 -2.87 -13.63
N ARG A 67 -15.53 -3.31 -14.21
CA ARG A 67 -15.51 -3.94 -15.54
C ARG A 67 -16.42 -5.18 -15.62
N LEU A 68 -16.45 -5.97 -14.56
CA LEU A 68 -17.22 -7.20 -14.50
C LEU A 68 -18.64 -7.01 -13.91
N ASP A 69 -19.07 -5.78 -13.64
CA ASP A 69 -20.35 -5.43 -13.01
C ASP A 69 -20.64 -6.26 -11.75
N LEU A 70 -19.73 -6.15 -10.77
CA LEU A 70 -19.83 -6.82 -9.46
C LEU A 70 -20.28 -5.82 -8.37
N PRO A 71 -21.58 -5.55 -8.24
CA PRO A 71 -22.09 -4.63 -7.22
C PRO A 71 -21.94 -5.25 -5.83
N LEU A 72 -21.88 -4.38 -4.81
CA LEU A 72 -21.91 -4.82 -3.42
C LEU A 72 -23.16 -5.64 -3.12
N MET A 73 -23.00 -6.72 -2.36
CA MET A 73 -24.08 -7.63 -1.94
C MET A 73 -25.14 -6.89 -1.14
N VAL A 74 -24.73 -5.92 -0.32
CA VAL A 74 -25.62 -5.08 0.50
C VAL A 74 -25.23 -3.61 0.37
N ARG A 75 -26.23 -2.72 0.37
CA ARG A 75 -26.01 -1.26 0.32
C ARG A 75 -25.50 -0.71 1.66
N ASP A 76 -26.05 -1.22 2.77
CA ASP A 76 -25.67 -0.83 4.14
C ASP A 76 -24.83 -1.96 4.74
N ASN A 77 -23.52 -1.87 4.58
CA ASN A 77 -22.58 -2.85 5.13
C ASN A 77 -22.43 -2.63 6.64
N ARG A 78 -22.89 -3.59 7.44
CA ARG A 78 -22.82 -3.62 8.91
C ARG A 78 -21.70 -4.51 9.44
N ASP A 79 -20.92 -5.11 8.57
CA ASP A 79 -19.74 -5.87 8.99
C ASP A 79 -18.76 -4.96 9.74
N PRO A 80 -18.30 -5.34 10.95
CA PRO A 80 -17.35 -4.54 11.72
C PRO A 80 -16.04 -4.27 10.98
N ARG A 81 -15.61 -5.18 10.13
CA ARG A 81 -14.40 -5.06 9.30
C ARG A 81 -14.64 -4.33 7.98
N ARG A 82 -15.92 -4.06 7.66
CA ARG A 82 -16.33 -3.40 6.41
C ARG A 82 -15.84 -4.14 5.16
N THR A 83 -15.76 -5.48 5.20
CA THR A 83 -15.39 -6.31 4.06
C THR A 83 -16.41 -6.11 2.93
N ALA A 84 -15.92 -5.73 1.77
CA ALA A 84 -16.77 -5.30 0.65
C ALA A 84 -17.19 -6.49 -0.21
N TYR A 85 -18.04 -7.35 0.35
CA TYR A 85 -18.65 -8.48 -0.35
C TYR A 85 -19.49 -8.00 -1.54
N THR A 86 -19.28 -8.63 -2.70
CA THR A 86 -20.12 -8.42 -3.89
C THR A 86 -21.14 -9.55 -4.04
N VAL A 87 -22.02 -9.43 -5.04
CA VAL A 87 -22.85 -10.58 -5.48
C VAL A 87 -21.94 -11.75 -5.85
N THR A 88 -22.39 -12.97 -5.52
CA THR A 88 -21.66 -14.19 -5.85
C THR A 88 -21.77 -14.50 -7.35
N VAL A 89 -20.76 -15.18 -7.90
CA VAL A 89 -20.68 -15.47 -9.34
C VAL A 89 -20.21 -16.89 -9.62
N ASP A 90 -20.55 -17.36 -10.82
CA ASP A 90 -19.92 -18.49 -11.51
C ASP A 90 -19.58 -18.06 -12.95
N ALA A 91 -18.62 -18.73 -13.59
CA ALA A 91 -18.38 -18.53 -15.02
C ALA A 91 -19.62 -18.93 -15.84
N ALA A 92 -19.95 -18.14 -16.88
CA ALA A 92 -21.11 -18.37 -17.72
C ALA A 92 -20.97 -19.64 -18.60
N SER A 93 -19.76 -20.12 -18.80
CA SER A 93 -19.43 -21.30 -19.60
C SER A 93 -18.28 -22.09 -18.98
N GLY A 94 -18.12 -23.34 -19.38
CA GLY A 94 -17.01 -24.20 -18.95
C GLY A 94 -17.11 -24.72 -17.51
N VAL A 95 -18.27 -24.56 -16.86
CA VAL A 95 -18.57 -25.06 -15.51
C VAL A 95 -19.72 -26.06 -15.56
N SER A 96 -19.80 -26.91 -14.56
CA SER A 96 -20.94 -27.83 -14.36
C SER A 96 -22.01 -27.19 -13.46
N THR A 97 -21.94 -27.45 -12.16
CA THR A 97 -22.82 -26.84 -11.15
C THR A 97 -22.24 -25.61 -10.47
N GLY A 98 -20.98 -25.27 -10.76
CA GLY A 98 -20.27 -24.13 -10.19
C GLY A 98 -19.51 -24.42 -8.88
N ILE A 99 -19.89 -25.46 -8.12
CA ILE A 99 -19.37 -25.70 -6.75
C ILE A 99 -18.08 -26.51 -6.70
N SER A 100 -17.76 -27.28 -7.75
CA SER A 100 -16.56 -28.12 -7.73
C SER A 100 -15.28 -27.30 -7.67
N ALA A 101 -14.16 -27.92 -7.27
CA ALA A 101 -12.87 -27.26 -7.28
C ALA A 101 -12.49 -26.75 -8.69
N ALA A 102 -12.74 -27.56 -9.71
CA ALA A 102 -12.48 -27.18 -11.09
C ALA A 102 -13.36 -26.00 -11.54
N ASP A 103 -14.66 -26.03 -11.21
CA ASP A 103 -15.59 -24.95 -11.56
C ASP A 103 -15.23 -23.62 -10.87
N ARG A 104 -14.92 -23.66 -9.57
CA ARG A 104 -14.51 -22.46 -8.83
C ARG A 104 -13.17 -21.92 -9.31
N ALA A 105 -12.19 -22.79 -9.60
CA ALA A 105 -10.93 -22.38 -10.18
C ALA A 105 -11.13 -21.74 -11.57
N HIS A 106 -12.00 -22.31 -12.40
CA HIS A 106 -12.33 -21.75 -13.70
C HIS A 106 -13.01 -20.38 -13.58
N THR A 107 -13.96 -20.22 -12.66
CA THR A 107 -14.62 -18.94 -12.38
C THR A 107 -13.60 -17.87 -11.95
N ILE A 108 -12.65 -18.21 -11.07
CA ILE A 108 -11.63 -17.24 -10.61
C ILE A 108 -10.64 -16.91 -11.74
N ARG A 109 -10.26 -17.86 -12.59
CA ARG A 109 -9.48 -17.56 -13.81
C ARG A 109 -10.23 -16.62 -14.74
N THR A 110 -11.55 -16.78 -14.91
CA THR A 110 -12.40 -15.87 -15.70
C THR A 110 -12.41 -14.46 -15.10
N LEU A 111 -12.51 -14.32 -13.75
CA LEU A 111 -12.37 -13.02 -13.07
C LEU A 111 -11.02 -12.37 -13.36
N SER A 112 -9.96 -13.17 -13.53
CA SER A 112 -8.59 -12.71 -13.78
C SER A 112 -8.30 -12.39 -15.25
N ASP A 113 -9.18 -12.76 -16.17
CA ASP A 113 -8.98 -12.50 -17.60
C ASP A 113 -9.24 -11.00 -17.88
N PRO A 114 -8.22 -10.24 -18.35
CA PRO A 114 -8.41 -8.82 -18.66
C PRO A 114 -9.40 -8.58 -19.80
N THR A 115 -9.70 -9.59 -20.61
CA THR A 115 -10.66 -9.51 -21.71
C THR A 115 -12.08 -9.89 -21.33
N ALA A 116 -12.28 -10.49 -20.14
CA ALA A 116 -13.60 -10.88 -19.66
C ALA A 116 -14.49 -9.66 -19.36
N SER A 117 -15.78 -9.86 -19.58
CA SER A 117 -16.86 -8.89 -19.37
C SER A 117 -17.91 -9.42 -18.39
N ALA A 118 -18.91 -8.61 -18.09
CA ALA A 118 -20.02 -9.01 -17.23
C ALA A 118 -20.80 -10.22 -17.78
N ASP A 119 -20.83 -10.42 -19.10
CA ASP A 119 -21.56 -11.52 -19.76
C ASP A 119 -20.84 -12.87 -19.61
N ASP A 120 -19.56 -12.87 -19.22
CA ASP A 120 -18.80 -14.10 -18.96
C ASP A 120 -19.07 -14.68 -17.57
N LEU A 121 -19.96 -14.05 -16.79
CA LEU A 121 -20.32 -14.42 -15.43
C LEU A 121 -21.83 -14.60 -15.25
N ILE A 122 -22.22 -15.64 -14.50
CA ILE A 122 -23.58 -15.83 -14.00
C ILE A 122 -23.69 -15.35 -12.56
N ARG A 123 -24.81 -14.76 -12.20
CA ARG A 123 -25.16 -14.27 -10.87
C ARG A 123 -26.53 -14.82 -10.44
N PRO A 124 -26.67 -15.39 -9.20
CA PRO A 124 -25.63 -15.72 -8.23
C PRO A 124 -24.79 -16.93 -8.62
N GLY A 125 -23.70 -17.21 -7.87
CA GLY A 125 -22.83 -18.35 -8.06
C GLY A 125 -22.17 -18.82 -6.77
N HIS A 126 -21.05 -19.53 -6.88
CA HIS A 126 -20.36 -20.20 -5.76
C HIS A 126 -19.00 -19.58 -5.42
N VAL A 127 -18.55 -18.54 -6.12
CA VAL A 127 -17.38 -17.73 -5.78
C VAL A 127 -17.85 -16.37 -5.30
N VAL A 128 -17.21 -15.84 -4.27
CA VAL A 128 -17.57 -14.58 -3.61
C VAL A 128 -16.51 -13.52 -3.93
N PRO A 129 -16.69 -12.65 -4.93
CA PRO A 129 -15.75 -11.58 -5.16
C PRO A 129 -15.78 -10.55 -4.02
N LEU A 130 -14.60 -10.01 -3.68
CA LEU A 130 -14.42 -8.97 -2.68
C LEU A 130 -13.74 -7.77 -3.33
N ARG A 131 -14.31 -6.56 -3.18
CA ARG A 131 -13.68 -5.33 -3.65
C ARG A 131 -12.58 -4.91 -2.68
N ALA A 132 -11.32 -4.98 -3.10
CA ALA A 132 -10.19 -4.44 -2.35
C ALA A 132 -10.19 -2.91 -2.40
N ARG A 133 -9.76 -2.28 -1.32
CA ARG A 133 -9.61 -0.81 -1.29
C ARG A 133 -8.43 -0.36 -2.14
N ALA A 134 -8.61 0.75 -2.86
CA ALA A 134 -7.50 1.44 -3.52
C ALA A 134 -6.38 1.74 -2.51
N GLY A 135 -5.11 1.52 -2.92
CA GLY A 135 -3.95 1.57 -2.02
C GLY A 135 -3.59 0.23 -1.35
N GLY A 136 -4.45 -0.80 -1.46
CA GLY A 136 -4.17 -2.15 -0.98
C GLY A 136 -3.93 -2.21 0.52
N VAL A 137 -2.96 -3.03 0.98
CA VAL A 137 -2.65 -3.18 2.43
C VAL A 137 -2.20 -1.89 3.10
N LEU A 138 -1.73 -0.89 2.35
CA LEU A 138 -1.39 0.43 2.89
C LEU A 138 -2.65 1.21 3.31
N ALA A 139 -3.80 0.96 2.67
CA ALA A 139 -5.08 1.59 2.99
C ALA A 139 -5.88 0.77 4.02
N ARG A 140 -5.83 -0.57 3.92
CA ARG A 140 -6.49 -1.51 4.83
C ARG A 140 -5.68 -2.79 4.95
N ALA A 141 -5.10 -3.03 6.12
CA ALA A 141 -4.28 -4.21 6.41
C ALA A 141 -5.16 -5.47 6.60
N GLY A 142 -5.77 -5.96 5.52
CA GLY A 142 -6.63 -7.14 5.51
C GLY A 142 -6.25 -8.15 4.42
N HIS A 143 -6.72 -9.41 4.57
CA HIS A 143 -6.45 -10.50 3.62
C HIS A 143 -6.92 -10.17 2.19
N THR A 144 -8.04 -9.45 2.04
CA THR A 144 -8.57 -9.00 0.74
C THR A 144 -7.54 -8.16 -0.01
N GLU A 145 -7.03 -7.12 0.64
CA GLU A 145 -6.02 -6.22 0.08
C GLU A 145 -4.67 -6.92 -0.10
N ALA A 146 -4.29 -7.78 0.86
CA ALA A 146 -3.04 -8.54 0.78
C ALA A 146 -3.00 -9.46 -0.44
N ALA A 147 -4.10 -10.16 -0.76
CA ALA A 147 -4.18 -11.03 -1.92
C ALA A 147 -4.02 -10.26 -3.25
N VAL A 148 -4.71 -9.13 -3.39
CA VAL A 148 -4.60 -8.27 -4.58
C VAL A 148 -3.18 -7.71 -4.72
N ASP A 149 -2.60 -7.23 -3.63
CA ASP A 149 -1.24 -6.71 -3.64
C ASP A 149 -0.20 -7.77 -4.01
N LEU A 150 -0.26 -8.95 -3.40
CA LEU A 150 0.65 -10.04 -3.70
C LEU A 150 0.55 -10.48 -5.17
N CYS A 151 -0.65 -10.56 -5.73
CA CYS A 151 -0.84 -10.86 -7.16
C CYS A 151 -0.17 -9.78 -8.04
N ARG A 152 -0.47 -8.51 -7.79
CA ARG A 152 0.10 -7.37 -8.53
C ARG A 152 1.62 -7.32 -8.42
N LEU A 153 2.18 -7.49 -7.22
CA LEU A 153 3.63 -7.48 -6.98
C LEU A 153 4.33 -8.70 -7.60
N ALA A 154 3.63 -9.82 -7.76
CA ALA A 154 4.14 -10.97 -8.51
C ALA A 154 4.14 -10.74 -10.04
N GLY A 155 3.58 -9.62 -10.52
CA GLY A 155 3.45 -9.31 -11.96
C GLY A 155 2.27 -10.05 -12.61
N LEU A 156 1.27 -10.43 -11.82
CA LEU A 156 0.05 -11.12 -12.26
C LEU A 156 -1.14 -10.16 -12.20
N GLU A 157 -2.24 -10.57 -12.85
CA GLU A 157 -3.50 -9.83 -12.75
C GLU A 157 -3.93 -9.68 -11.27
N PRO A 158 -4.45 -8.51 -10.85
CA PRO A 158 -4.73 -8.20 -9.44
C PRO A 158 -6.05 -8.84 -8.97
N VAL A 159 -6.12 -10.15 -9.13
CA VAL A 159 -7.24 -11.01 -8.72
C VAL A 159 -6.68 -12.19 -7.95
N GLY A 160 -7.10 -12.35 -6.70
CA GLY A 160 -6.70 -13.45 -5.85
C GLY A 160 -7.82 -14.48 -5.64
N ALA A 161 -7.45 -15.57 -4.99
CA ALA A 161 -8.38 -16.46 -4.31
C ALA A 161 -7.91 -16.64 -2.87
N ILE A 162 -8.80 -16.49 -1.91
CA ILE A 162 -8.52 -16.67 -0.49
C ILE A 162 -9.55 -17.57 0.18
N GLY A 163 -9.16 -18.15 1.31
CA GLY A 163 -10.02 -18.89 2.22
C GLY A 163 -9.33 -19.05 3.55
N GLU A 164 -10.09 -18.90 4.62
CA GLU A 164 -9.62 -18.97 6.00
C GLU A 164 -9.23 -20.42 6.36
N LEU A 165 -8.01 -20.61 6.85
CA LEU A 165 -7.48 -21.91 7.26
C LEU A 165 -8.19 -22.42 8.53
N VAL A 166 -8.59 -23.69 8.51
CA VAL A 166 -9.25 -24.36 9.63
C VAL A 166 -8.48 -25.62 10.04
N ALA A 167 -8.57 -25.96 11.30
CA ALA A 167 -8.11 -27.24 11.84
C ALA A 167 -9.14 -28.35 11.55
N ASP A 168 -8.76 -29.62 11.75
CA ASP A 168 -9.63 -30.79 11.49
C ASP A 168 -10.92 -30.77 12.33
N ASP A 169 -10.92 -30.10 13.48
CA ASP A 169 -12.10 -29.94 14.33
C ASP A 169 -13.00 -28.74 13.91
N GLY A 170 -12.63 -28.03 12.84
CA GLY A 170 -13.35 -26.89 12.30
C GLY A 170 -13.05 -25.55 13.02
N THR A 171 -12.13 -25.51 13.97
CA THR A 171 -11.68 -24.24 14.58
C THR A 171 -10.70 -23.51 13.66
N MET A 172 -10.61 -22.18 13.81
CA MET A 172 -9.68 -21.37 13.01
C MET A 172 -8.24 -21.72 13.32
N LEU A 173 -7.44 -21.95 12.27
CA LEU A 173 -6.02 -22.26 12.41
C LEU A 173 -5.25 -20.97 12.76
N ARG A 174 -4.57 -20.98 13.92
CA ARG A 174 -3.79 -19.85 14.42
C ARG A 174 -2.33 -19.95 13.99
N THR A 175 -1.54 -18.91 14.21
CA THR A 175 -0.14 -18.79 13.78
C THR A 175 0.69 -20.06 13.91
N PRO A 176 0.73 -20.80 15.05
CA PRO A 176 1.54 -22.02 15.15
C PRO A 176 1.08 -23.12 14.19
N GLY A 177 -0.23 -23.26 13.99
CA GLY A 177 -0.81 -24.22 13.06
C GLY A 177 -0.52 -23.87 11.60
N VAL A 178 -0.64 -22.58 11.23
CA VAL A 178 -0.34 -22.08 9.88
C VAL A 178 1.13 -22.30 9.55
N LEU A 179 2.05 -22.02 10.47
CA LEU A 179 3.47 -22.29 10.28
C LEU A 179 3.76 -23.80 10.10
N SER A 180 3.06 -24.67 10.85
CA SER A 180 3.20 -26.12 10.71
C SER A 180 2.67 -26.60 9.36
N LEU A 181 1.52 -26.09 8.90
CA LEU A 181 0.93 -26.40 7.61
C LEU A 181 1.83 -25.94 6.46
N GLY A 182 2.36 -24.71 6.55
CA GLY A 182 3.31 -24.18 5.59
C GLY A 182 4.55 -25.06 5.43
N ALA A 183 5.13 -25.51 6.54
CA ALA A 183 6.28 -26.40 6.51
C ALA A 183 5.95 -27.81 5.96
N ALA A 184 4.76 -28.34 6.28
CA ALA A 184 4.35 -29.66 5.78
C ALA A 184 4.15 -29.70 4.26
N HIS A 185 3.80 -28.57 3.65
CA HIS A 185 3.54 -28.43 2.21
C HIS A 185 4.57 -27.61 1.45
N ASP A 186 5.67 -27.19 2.10
CA ASP A 186 6.68 -26.31 1.53
C ASP A 186 6.06 -25.01 0.95
N LEU A 187 5.17 -24.37 1.73
CA LEU A 187 4.48 -23.13 1.37
C LEU A 187 5.04 -21.95 2.18
N PRO A 188 5.28 -20.80 1.55
CA PRO A 188 5.71 -19.61 2.26
C PRO A 188 4.59 -19.09 3.18
N VAL A 189 4.98 -18.65 4.38
CA VAL A 189 4.09 -18.01 5.36
C VAL A 189 4.58 -16.58 5.59
N VAL A 190 3.74 -15.59 5.33
CA VAL A 190 4.05 -14.16 5.50
C VAL A 190 2.99 -13.49 6.37
N THR A 191 3.35 -12.38 7.02
CA THR A 191 2.37 -11.55 7.73
C THR A 191 1.92 -10.38 6.85
N ILE A 192 0.69 -9.92 7.07
CA ILE A 192 0.21 -8.68 6.43
C ILE A 192 1.04 -7.48 6.89
N ALA A 193 1.49 -7.47 8.15
CA ALA A 193 2.38 -6.43 8.68
C ALA A 193 3.71 -6.36 7.92
N ASP A 194 4.33 -7.51 7.61
CA ASP A 194 5.55 -7.55 6.78
C ASP A 194 5.30 -7.06 5.35
N LEU A 195 4.13 -7.39 4.76
CA LEU A 195 3.74 -6.89 3.45
C LEU A 195 3.53 -5.37 3.46
N VAL A 196 2.91 -4.81 4.49
CA VAL A 196 2.78 -3.35 4.69
C VAL A 196 4.17 -2.71 4.76
N ALA A 197 5.06 -3.24 5.61
CA ALA A 197 6.43 -2.73 5.75
C ALA A 197 7.23 -2.83 4.45
N TRP A 198 7.07 -3.92 3.71
CA TRP A 198 7.69 -4.13 2.40
C TRP A 198 7.20 -3.10 1.38
N ARG A 199 5.87 -2.90 1.26
CA ARG A 199 5.28 -1.93 0.34
C ARG A 199 5.65 -0.49 0.66
N GLN A 200 5.72 -0.12 1.93
CA GLN A 200 6.18 1.20 2.35
C GLN A 200 7.59 1.51 1.86
N ARG A 201 8.46 0.50 1.76
CA ARG A 201 9.85 0.65 1.32
C ARG A 201 10.02 0.56 -0.20
N HIS A 202 9.28 -0.33 -0.89
CA HIS A 202 9.57 -0.71 -2.28
C HIS A 202 8.49 -0.32 -3.27
N ASP A 203 7.29 0.01 -2.82
CA ASP A 203 6.11 0.25 -3.66
C ASP A 203 5.21 1.38 -3.12
N ARG A 204 5.77 2.29 -2.32
CA ARG A 204 5.02 3.43 -1.78
C ARG A 204 4.85 4.55 -2.79
N VAL A 205 5.81 4.73 -3.68
CA VAL A 205 5.82 5.83 -4.64
C VAL A 205 6.08 5.32 -6.05
N THR A 206 5.50 5.99 -7.04
CA THR A 206 5.75 5.74 -8.47
C THR A 206 6.30 6.99 -9.13
N ARG A 207 7.32 6.85 -10.01
CA ARG A 207 7.82 7.97 -10.80
C ARG A 207 6.76 8.41 -11.81
N VAL A 208 6.49 9.72 -11.86
CA VAL A 208 5.53 10.33 -12.78
C VAL A 208 6.26 11.07 -13.90
N ALA A 209 7.37 11.74 -13.57
CA ALA A 209 8.18 12.49 -14.51
C ALA A 209 9.64 12.56 -14.05
N ASP A 210 10.55 12.68 -15.01
CA ASP A 210 11.98 12.87 -14.77
C ASP A 210 12.49 13.92 -15.78
N THR A 211 12.96 15.06 -15.29
CA THR A 211 13.34 16.21 -16.11
C THR A 211 14.43 17.03 -15.45
N VAL A 212 14.80 18.13 -16.05
CA VAL A 212 15.77 19.11 -15.52
C VAL A 212 15.05 20.40 -15.15
N LEU A 213 15.36 20.92 -13.96
CA LEU A 213 14.82 22.18 -13.46
C LEU A 213 15.96 23.17 -13.21
N PRO A 214 16.12 24.20 -14.06
CA PRO A 214 17.05 25.31 -13.80
C PRO A 214 16.53 26.14 -12.63
N THR A 215 17.41 26.38 -11.64
CA THR A 215 17.12 27.22 -10.47
C THR A 215 18.25 28.21 -10.25
N ARG A 216 18.08 29.18 -9.37
CA ARG A 216 19.16 30.11 -8.95
C ARG A 216 20.34 29.41 -8.25
N HIS A 217 20.14 28.18 -7.76
CA HIS A 217 21.18 27.39 -7.08
C HIS A 217 21.85 26.38 -8.00
N GLY A 218 21.44 26.29 -9.27
CA GLY A 218 21.95 25.37 -10.27
C GLY A 218 20.83 24.63 -11.00
N THR A 219 21.24 23.74 -11.90
CA THR A 219 20.32 22.93 -12.71
C THR A 219 20.17 21.55 -12.07
N PHE A 220 19.05 21.29 -11.42
CA PHE A 220 18.77 20.03 -10.74
C PHE A 220 18.08 19.05 -11.70
N ARG A 221 18.46 17.76 -11.69
CA ARG A 221 17.58 16.71 -12.17
C ARG A 221 16.40 16.60 -11.21
N THR A 222 15.19 16.73 -11.72
CA THR A 222 13.97 16.77 -10.90
C THR A 222 13.08 15.61 -11.26
N VAL A 223 12.82 14.75 -10.28
CA VAL A 223 11.94 13.58 -10.42
C VAL A 223 10.66 13.83 -9.64
N ALA A 224 9.53 13.73 -10.31
CA ALA A 224 8.21 13.77 -9.68
C ALA A 224 7.76 12.36 -9.33
N TYR A 225 7.28 12.18 -8.11
CA TYR A 225 6.78 10.91 -7.57
C TYR A 225 5.34 11.09 -7.13
N ARG A 226 4.50 10.09 -7.40
CA ARG A 226 3.14 10.00 -6.85
C ARG A 226 3.12 8.97 -5.73
N ASP A 227 2.64 9.37 -4.56
CA ASP A 227 2.33 8.47 -3.45
C ASP A 227 1.08 7.64 -3.81
N VAL A 228 1.21 6.32 -3.80
CA VAL A 228 0.14 5.40 -4.21
C VAL A 228 -1.03 5.37 -3.22
N LEU A 229 -0.80 5.77 -1.96
CA LEU A 229 -1.84 5.80 -0.93
C LEU A 229 -2.65 7.09 -0.96
N THR A 230 -1.98 8.23 -1.07
CA THR A 230 -2.62 9.56 -0.95
C THR A 230 -2.89 10.22 -2.30
N GLY A 231 -2.27 9.75 -3.38
CA GLY A 231 -2.29 10.39 -4.69
C GLY A 231 -1.49 11.70 -4.77
N VAL A 232 -0.89 12.14 -3.67
CA VAL A 232 -0.10 13.37 -3.60
C VAL A 232 1.21 13.20 -4.37
N GLU A 233 1.59 14.23 -5.13
CA GLU A 233 2.85 14.23 -5.87
C GLU A 233 3.95 14.95 -5.06
N HIS A 234 5.11 14.32 -4.98
CA HIS A 234 6.32 14.80 -4.31
C HIS A 234 7.42 15.06 -5.34
N LEU A 235 8.42 15.86 -4.99
CA LEU A 235 9.55 16.16 -5.87
C LEU A 235 10.87 15.76 -5.21
N ALA A 236 11.76 15.15 -6.00
CA ALA A 236 13.16 15.00 -5.64
C ALA A 236 14.01 15.87 -6.57
N LEU A 237 14.78 16.80 -5.99
CA LEU A 237 15.72 17.65 -6.68
C LEU A 237 17.13 17.10 -6.44
N VAL A 238 17.64 16.36 -7.42
CA VAL A 238 18.98 15.76 -7.39
C VAL A 238 20.00 16.81 -7.82
N SER A 239 21.06 16.94 -7.05
CA SER A 239 22.17 17.88 -7.29
C SER A 239 22.71 17.82 -8.73
N PRO A 240 23.18 18.95 -9.29
CA PRO A 240 23.97 18.94 -10.53
C PRO A 240 25.22 18.06 -10.45
N LEU A 241 25.75 17.81 -9.26
CA LEU A 241 26.90 16.93 -9.01
C LEU A 241 26.46 15.45 -8.83
N GLY A 242 25.15 15.15 -8.92
CA GLY A 242 24.60 13.83 -8.68
C GLY A 242 24.46 13.49 -7.18
N ILE A 243 24.23 12.20 -6.91
CA ILE A 243 24.14 11.62 -5.57
C ILE A 243 25.42 10.84 -5.30
N PRO A 244 26.27 11.27 -4.33
CA PRO A 244 27.45 10.50 -3.94
C PRO A 244 27.11 9.09 -3.45
N GLU A 245 27.93 8.09 -3.74
CA GLU A 245 27.71 6.70 -3.33
C GLU A 245 27.68 6.51 -1.81
N ARG A 246 28.44 7.33 -1.08
CA ARG A 246 28.51 7.23 0.40
C ARG A 246 27.94 8.47 1.06
N ALA A 247 27.00 8.27 1.95
CA ALA A 247 26.41 9.26 2.82
C ALA A 247 26.13 10.62 2.11
N PRO A 248 25.33 10.66 1.02
CA PRO A 248 24.97 11.91 0.34
C PRO A 248 24.28 12.88 1.28
N LEU A 249 24.38 14.18 0.97
CA LEU A 249 23.66 15.19 1.71
C LEU A 249 22.16 15.15 1.31
N VAL A 250 21.28 14.99 2.30
CA VAL A 250 19.84 14.86 2.07
C VAL A 250 19.06 15.87 2.90
N ARG A 251 18.08 16.50 2.28
CA ARG A 251 17.01 17.22 2.96
C ARG A 251 15.66 16.63 2.59
N VAL A 252 14.92 16.17 3.59
CA VAL A 252 13.48 15.91 3.46
C VAL A 252 12.76 17.17 3.92
N HIS A 253 12.28 17.98 2.96
CA HIS A 253 11.62 19.27 3.22
C HIS A 253 10.11 19.10 3.20
N SER A 254 9.45 19.45 4.30
CA SER A 254 7.99 19.48 4.40
C SER A 254 7.45 20.76 3.79
N GLU A 255 6.50 20.66 2.84
CA GLU A 255 5.81 21.78 2.18
C GLU A 255 5.34 22.83 3.20
N CYS A 256 5.61 24.09 2.88
CA CYS A 256 5.14 25.25 3.61
C CYS A 256 4.91 26.41 2.65
N LEU A 257 3.74 26.50 2.04
CA LEU A 257 3.43 27.52 1.03
C LEU A 257 3.75 28.94 1.49
N THR A 258 3.37 29.26 2.71
CA THR A 258 3.59 30.63 3.25
C THR A 258 5.08 30.93 3.47
N GLY A 259 5.90 29.97 3.89
CA GLY A 259 7.33 30.14 4.09
C GLY A 259 8.13 30.01 2.80
N ASP A 260 7.88 28.95 2.03
CA ASP A 260 8.69 28.56 0.87
C ASP A 260 8.46 29.49 -0.35
N VAL A 261 7.20 29.97 -0.54
CA VAL A 261 6.81 30.75 -1.71
C VAL A 261 6.55 32.23 -1.35
N MET A 262 5.85 32.49 -0.24
CA MET A 262 5.41 33.84 0.12
C MET A 262 6.42 34.58 1.01
N GLY A 263 7.48 33.89 1.50
CA GLY A 263 8.51 34.50 2.35
C GLY A 263 8.00 34.92 3.73
N SER A 264 7.01 34.19 4.29
CA SER A 264 6.46 34.48 5.61
C SER A 264 7.55 34.45 6.68
N GLN A 265 7.56 35.46 7.56
CA GLN A 265 8.48 35.56 8.70
C GLN A 265 7.96 34.82 9.95
N ARG A 266 6.81 34.15 9.87
CA ARG A 266 6.27 33.32 10.97
C ARG A 266 6.94 31.95 11.11
N CYS A 267 7.77 31.57 10.14
CA CYS A 267 8.57 30.33 10.16
C CYS A 267 9.87 30.54 9.39
N ASP A 268 10.79 29.60 9.55
CA ASP A 268 12.08 29.56 8.88
C ASP A 268 12.12 28.56 7.68
N CYS A 269 10.96 28.09 7.19
CA CYS A 269 10.87 27.08 6.14
C CYS A 269 11.54 27.54 4.83
N GLY A 270 11.23 28.75 4.36
CA GLY A 270 11.85 29.31 3.15
C GLY A 270 13.38 29.36 3.24
N PRO A 271 13.98 30.03 4.26
CA PRO A 271 15.42 30.02 4.48
C PRO A 271 16.03 28.61 4.60
N GLN A 272 15.33 27.64 5.22
CA GLN A 272 15.79 26.26 5.29
C GLN A 272 15.82 25.59 3.91
N LEU A 273 14.81 25.80 3.08
CA LEU A 273 14.76 25.28 1.71
C LEU A 273 15.89 25.85 0.86
N GLU A 274 16.04 27.17 0.86
CA GLU A 274 17.09 27.89 0.13
C GLU A 274 18.48 27.35 0.50
N ARG A 275 18.79 27.30 1.80
CA ARG A 275 20.09 26.81 2.29
C ARG A 275 20.31 25.33 1.96
N SER A 276 19.24 24.52 1.92
CA SER A 276 19.34 23.11 1.56
C SER A 276 19.66 22.95 0.08
N LEU A 277 18.99 23.68 -0.80
CA LEU A 277 19.27 23.69 -2.23
C LEU A 277 20.71 24.16 -2.53
N GLU A 278 21.15 25.25 -1.90
CA GLU A 278 22.52 25.76 -2.02
C GLU A 278 23.56 24.70 -1.62
N ARG A 279 23.39 24.07 -0.45
CA ARG A 279 24.32 23.07 0.05
C ARG A 279 24.31 21.80 -0.78
N VAL A 280 23.15 21.31 -1.15
CA VAL A 280 23.03 20.11 -1.99
C VAL A 280 23.62 20.36 -3.38
N ALA A 281 23.44 21.55 -3.96
CA ALA A 281 24.08 21.91 -5.22
C ALA A 281 25.62 21.89 -5.14
N ALA A 282 26.19 22.33 -4.02
CA ALA A 282 27.64 22.44 -3.81
C ALA A 282 28.31 21.12 -3.37
N GLU A 283 27.62 20.28 -2.60
CA GLU A 283 28.19 19.07 -1.96
C GLU A 283 27.75 17.76 -2.65
N GLY A 284 26.74 17.79 -3.53
CA GLY A 284 26.07 16.58 -4.05
C GLY A 284 24.99 16.05 -3.09
N GLY A 285 23.99 15.36 -3.63
CA GLY A 285 22.89 14.79 -2.87
C GLY A 285 21.50 15.14 -3.41
N VAL A 286 20.49 15.22 -2.54
CA VAL A 286 19.10 15.40 -2.96
C VAL A 286 18.28 16.20 -1.94
N VAL A 287 17.39 17.04 -2.43
CA VAL A 287 16.30 17.65 -1.66
C VAL A 287 15.00 16.95 -2.06
N VAL A 288 14.36 16.24 -1.12
CA VAL A 288 13.02 15.67 -1.29
C VAL A 288 12.01 16.67 -0.74
N TYR A 289 11.20 17.25 -1.62
CA TYR A 289 10.13 18.18 -1.26
C TYR A 289 8.82 17.40 -1.11
N VAL A 290 8.41 17.20 0.16
CA VAL A 290 7.23 16.41 0.51
C VAL A 290 6.02 17.34 0.59
N ARG A 291 5.07 17.17 -0.32
CA ARG A 291 3.81 17.90 -0.37
C ARG A 291 2.77 17.27 0.56
N GLY A 292 1.69 18.01 0.83
CA GLY A 292 0.66 17.57 1.78
C GLY A 292 1.02 17.79 3.25
N HIS A 293 2.20 18.36 3.55
CA HIS A 293 2.69 18.63 4.90
C HIS A 293 2.37 20.04 5.41
N GLU A 294 1.60 20.83 4.66
CA GLU A 294 1.21 22.18 5.07
C GLU A 294 0.55 22.21 6.45
N GLY A 295 0.98 23.15 7.30
CA GLY A 295 0.44 23.25 8.66
C GLY A 295 0.75 22.03 9.55
N ARG A 296 1.87 21.31 9.33
CA ARG A 296 2.20 20.02 9.97
C ARG A 296 1.19 18.90 9.58
N GLY A 297 0.71 18.93 8.33
CA GLY A 297 -0.20 17.92 7.79
C GLY A 297 -1.69 18.21 8.01
N VAL A 298 -2.04 19.31 8.69
CA VAL A 298 -3.46 19.67 8.91
C VAL A 298 -4.04 20.60 7.82
N GLY A 299 -3.20 21.05 6.89
CA GLY A 299 -3.58 21.88 5.75
C GLY A 299 -3.50 23.39 5.98
N LEU A 300 -3.57 24.15 4.87
CA LEU A 300 -3.37 25.60 4.86
C LEU A 300 -4.45 26.35 5.66
N GLY A 301 -5.73 25.97 5.52
CA GLY A 301 -6.83 26.62 6.22
C GLY A 301 -6.70 26.51 7.74
N ALA A 302 -6.39 25.32 8.24
CA ALA A 302 -6.17 25.08 9.66
C ALA A 302 -4.94 25.85 10.19
N LYS A 303 -3.86 25.89 9.41
CA LYS A 303 -2.67 26.69 9.74
C LYS A 303 -2.99 28.19 9.88
N LEU A 304 -3.78 28.76 8.99
CA LEU A 304 -4.13 30.18 9.07
C LEU A 304 -5.03 30.46 10.28
N ARG A 305 -5.95 29.57 10.65
CA ARG A 305 -6.73 29.67 11.90
C ARG A 305 -5.81 29.60 13.14
N ALA A 306 -4.81 28.72 13.12
CA ALA A 306 -3.82 28.68 14.20
C ALA A 306 -3.06 30.00 14.31
N TYR A 307 -2.75 30.67 13.21
CA TYR A 307 -2.15 32.00 13.22
C TYR A 307 -3.06 33.06 13.87
N GLU A 308 -4.39 33.02 13.62
CA GLU A 308 -5.33 33.92 14.31
C GLU A 308 -5.33 33.72 15.83
N LEU A 309 -5.19 32.48 16.30
CA LEU A 309 -5.10 32.18 17.72
C LEU A 309 -3.76 32.62 18.31
N GLN A 310 -2.66 32.46 17.57
CA GLN A 310 -1.33 32.95 17.96
C GLN A 310 -1.29 34.48 18.09
N ASP A 311 -1.99 35.21 17.21
CA ASP A 311 -2.14 36.67 17.30
C ASP A 311 -2.90 37.12 18.56
N ARG A 312 -3.64 36.19 19.20
CA ARG A 312 -4.31 36.37 20.50
C ARG A 312 -3.49 35.90 21.68
N GLY A 313 -2.26 35.42 21.45
CA GLY A 313 -1.29 35.06 22.50
C GLY A 313 -1.12 33.58 22.81
N LEU A 314 -1.76 32.67 22.05
CA LEU A 314 -1.51 31.24 22.18
C LEU A 314 -0.15 30.88 21.51
N ASP A 315 0.48 29.82 22.00
CA ASP A 315 1.61 29.25 21.27
C ASP A 315 1.11 28.29 20.13
N THR A 316 2.06 27.73 19.38
CA THR A 316 1.72 26.87 18.22
C THR A 316 1.02 25.58 18.64
N VAL A 317 1.38 25.02 19.80
CA VAL A 317 0.82 23.75 20.31
C VAL A 317 -0.57 23.99 20.87
N ASP A 318 -0.71 25.01 21.70
CA ASP A 318 -1.98 25.41 22.31
C ASP A 318 -3.02 25.79 21.25
N ALA A 319 -2.60 26.50 20.20
CA ALA A 319 -3.48 26.86 19.08
C ALA A 319 -4.00 25.61 18.33
N GLN A 320 -3.20 24.56 18.16
CA GLN A 320 -3.64 23.30 17.54
C GLN A 320 -4.59 22.51 18.45
N ILE A 321 -4.31 22.45 19.75
CA ILE A 321 -5.18 21.80 20.75
C ILE A 321 -6.55 22.48 20.80
N GLU A 322 -6.59 23.81 20.82
CA GLU A 322 -7.83 24.60 20.81
C GLU A 322 -8.68 24.34 19.55
N LEU A 323 -8.04 24.08 18.42
CA LEU A 323 -8.72 23.73 17.17
C LEU A 323 -9.12 22.25 17.09
N GLY A 324 -8.81 21.41 18.10
CA GLY A 324 -9.07 19.97 18.08
C GLY A 324 -8.23 19.22 17.03
N LEU A 325 -7.06 19.75 16.68
CA LEU A 325 -6.18 19.20 15.64
C LEU A 325 -4.98 18.46 16.25
N PRO A 326 -4.42 17.46 15.57
CA PRO A 326 -3.18 16.84 16.01
C PRO A 326 -2.01 17.84 15.97
N ILE A 327 -1.08 17.71 16.91
CA ILE A 327 0.09 18.57 17.02
C ILE A 327 1.02 18.41 15.81
N ASP A 328 1.13 17.18 15.30
CA ASP A 328 1.87 16.84 14.07
C ASP A 328 1.23 15.63 13.42
N ALA A 329 0.73 15.78 12.21
CA ALA A 329 0.11 14.74 11.41
C ALA A 329 0.97 14.37 10.18
N ARG A 330 2.24 14.82 10.14
CA ARG A 330 3.13 14.51 9.02
C ARG A 330 3.59 13.07 9.07
N GLU A 331 3.62 12.44 7.92
CA GLU A 331 4.11 11.08 7.71
C GLU A 331 5.26 11.15 6.69
N TYR A 332 6.37 10.45 6.97
CA TYR A 332 7.60 10.59 6.18
C TYR A 332 7.92 9.37 5.31
N ALA A 333 7.09 8.31 5.32
CA ALA A 333 7.36 7.07 4.57
C ALA A 333 7.45 7.31 3.05
N ALA A 334 6.63 8.22 2.49
CA ALA A 334 6.75 8.60 1.08
C ALA A 334 8.12 9.23 0.77
N GLY A 335 8.62 10.09 1.67
CA GLY A 335 9.96 10.68 1.54
C GLY A 335 11.09 9.65 1.62
N ALA A 336 10.96 8.66 2.52
CA ALA A 336 11.90 7.55 2.63
C ALA A 336 11.87 6.66 1.39
N ALA A 337 10.69 6.33 0.87
CA ALA A 337 10.54 5.55 -0.36
C ALA A 337 11.14 6.24 -1.59
N VAL A 338 11.00 7.57 -1.71
CA VAL A 338 11.68 8.36 -2.75
C VAL A 338 13.20 8.22 -2.65
N LEU A 339 13.77 8.27 -1.44
CA LEU A 339 15.20 8.11 -1.25
C LEU A 339 15.68 6.71 -1.62
N LEU A 340 14.94 5.66 -1.23
CA LEU A 340 15.25 4.28 -1.59
C LEU A 340 15.19 4.07 -3.12
N ASP A 341 14.18 4.62 -3.80
CA ASP A 341 14.06 4.53 -5.27
C ASP A 341 15.22 5.26 -6.00
N LEU A 342 15.80 6.30 -5.38
CA LEU A 342 16.99 6.98 -5.86
C LEU A 342 18.31 6.26 -5.51
N GLY A 343 18.25 5.11 -4.81
CA GLY A 343 19.41 4.33 -4.39
C GLY A 343 20.12 4.87 -3.15
N VAL A 344 19.47 5.72 -2.35
CA VAL A 344 20.03 6.30 -1.13
C VAL A 344 19.71 5.42 0.08
N HIS A 345 20.68 4.64 0.54
CA HIS A 345 20.55 3.74 1.71
C HIS A 345 21.24 4.28 2.97
N GLU A 346 22.28 5.12 2.80
CA GLU A 346 22.98 5.84 3.86
C GLU A 346 22.98 7.32 3.52
N LEU A 347 22.81 8.20 4.52
CA LEU A 347 22.68 9.62 4.25
C LEU A 347 23.18 10.51 5.41
N ARG A 348 23.52 11.75 5.09
CA ARG A 348 23.69 12.84 6.05
C ARG A 348 22.46 13.74 5.98
N LEU A 349 21.59 13.65 6.99
CA LEU A 349 20.31 14.36 6.99
C LEU A 349 20.43 15.80 7.48
N LEU A 350 19.99 16.76 6.68
CA LEU A 350 19.79 18.14 7.09
C LEU A 350 18.44 18.27 7.80
N THR A 351 18.43 18.21 9.11
CA THR A 351 17.20 18.33 9.92
C THR A 351 17.47 18.97 11.27
N ASN A 352 16.43 19.63 11.82
CA ASN A 352 16.31 20.03 13.21
C ASN A 352 15.13 19.32 13.89
N ASN A 353 14.45 18.38 13.20
CA ASN A 353 13.34 17.62 13.74
C ASN A 353 13.78 16.18 14.04
N PRO A 354 13.79 15.73 15.31
CA PRO A 354 14.18 14.37 15.69
C PRO A 354 13.31 13.29 15.01
N ALA A 355 12.01 13.52 14.85
CA ALA A 355 11.10 12.58 14.20
C ALA A 355 11.39 12.27 12.72
N LYS A 356 12.42 12.87 12.13
CA LYS A 356 12.90 12.53 10.78
C LYS A 356 14.11 11.59 10.81
N VAL A 357 14.61 11.25 11.97
CA VAL A 357 15.81 10.41 12.16
C VAL A 357 15.40 8.99 12.50
N ASP A 358 14.25 8.82 13.13
CA ASP A 358 13.62 7.54 13.46
C ASP A 358 12.87 6.98 12.23
#